data_da01fe92615f4422895594a8760479b1
#
_entry.id   da01fe92615f4422895594a8760479b1
#
_cell.length_a   1.000
_cell.length_b   1.000
_cell.length_c   1.000
_cell.angle_alpha   90.00
_cell.angle_beta   90.00
_cell.angle_gamma   90.00
#
_symmetry.space_group_name_H-M   'P 1'
#
loop_
_entity.id
_entity.type
_entity.pdbx_description
1 polymer ?
#
loop_
_entity_poly.entity_id
_entity_poly.type
_entity_poly.pdbx_seq_one_letter_code
_entity_poly.pdbx_strand_id
1 'polypeptide(L)'
;LYNRGRVKPEVAERIRKIADDLGYQPNRAGKALAMTHRPMKLGVIAQATETPFMHLLRSGIDDAAREVSTMGCEVLIREGIGLDVDVQLQLIDELLAEDISGLAICPADDPRIKKKINALVDAGIPVVTFNADIDDTKRMCFVGQNSELAGRTCAGLVNAITNNGDLVLPISGYHYNHSHALRIHGFCDEIKKSFPNLRTLPAVYCQDDEITTQELTEQTLRRHPDLKAIYMAAGGQAGVCRALERTGYAGKVRVICFDLVPNNIQNLLDSRIDFLIGQDAHTQGFQPVMLLFDRVFSGKSPETRYFYTDISIKNKYNV
;
A
#
# COMPACT_ATOMS: atom_id res chain seq x y z
N LEU A 1 8.89 35.45 2.23
CA LEU A 1 9.21 34.11 1.74
C LEU A 1 8.01 33.17 1.83
N TYR A 2 7.10 33.41 2.78
CA TYR A 2 5.85 32.67 2.92
C TYR A 2 4.77 33.37 2.08
N ASN A 3 4.12 32.68 1.15
CA ASN A 3 3.15 33.22 0.19
C ASN A 3 1.87 33.73 0.89
N ARG A 4 2.01 34.80 1.73
CA ARG A 4 0.91 35.37 2.54
C ARG A 4 0.17 36.50 1.82
N GLY A 5 0.30 36.62 0.48
CA GLY A 5 -0.46 37.58 -0.34
C GLY A 5 -0.18 39.06 -0.11
N ARG A 6 0.77 39.42 0.78
CA ARG A 6 1.11 40.81 1.15
C ARG A 6 2.26 41.42 0.36
N VAL A 7 2.89 40.64 -0.54
CA VAL A 7 4.06 41.07 -1.30
C VAL A 7 3.78 40.86 -2.78
N LYS A 8 4.11 41.85 -3.61
CA LYS A 8 3.98 41.73 -5.06
C LYS A 8 4.84 40.56 -5.58
N PRO A 9 4.37 39.78 -6.58
CA PRO A 9 5.08 38.59 -7.09
C PRO A 9 6.55 38.84 -7.43
N GLU A 10 6.85 39.94 -8.11
CA GLU A 10 8.21 40.36 -8.51
C GLU A 10 9.15 40.57 -7.31
N VAL A 11 8.61 41.14 -6.20
CA VAL A 11 9.38 41.36 -4.98
C VAL A 11 9.61 40.04 -4.25
N ALA A 12 8.61 39.15 -4.25
CA ALA A 12 8.74 37.82 -3.66
C ALA A 12 9.81 36.98 -4.38
N GLU A 13 9.86 37.06 -5.71
CA GLU A 13 10.85 36.35 -6.52
C GLU A 13 12.28 36.88 -6.29
N ARG A 14 12.44 38.19 -6.21
CA ARG A 14 13.71 38.84 -5.87
C ARG A 14 14.22 38.47 -4.49
N ILE A 15 13.31 38.40 -3.50
CA ILE A 15 13.67 37.95 -2.13
C ILE A 15 14.08 36.49 -2.13
N ARG A 16 13.40 35.60 -2.88
CA ARG A 16 13.79 34.17 -3.00
C ARG A 16 15.18 34.04 -3.59
N LYS A 17 15.45 34.74 -4.70
CA LYS A 17 16.76 34.72 -5.35
C LYS A 17 17.89 35.16 -4.40
N ILE A 18 17.69 36.24 -3.67
CA ILE A 18 18.66 36.73 -2.68
C ILE A 18 18.85 35.72 -1.53
N ALA A 19 17.77 35.05 -1.08
CA ALA A 19 17.85 34.04 -0.04
C ALA A 19 18.64 32.84 -0.53
N ASP A 20 18.42 32.40 -1.77
CA ASP A 20 19.14 31.28 -2.40
C ASP A 20 20.62 31.63 -2.61
N ASP A 21 20.92 32.83 -3.10
CA ASP A 21 22.30 33.32 -3.32
C ASP A 21 23.10 33.44 -2.00
N LEU A 22 22.41 33.69 -0.88
CA LEU A 22 23.00 33.80 0.46
C LEU A 22 23.03 32.46 1.19
N GLY A 23 22.54 31.37 0.58
CA GLY A 23 22.44 30.06 1.25
C GLY A 23 21.47 30.05 2.44
N TYR A 24 20.50 30.98 2.48
CA TYR A 24 19.58 31.08 3.61
C TYR A 24 18.68 29.86 3.69
N GLN A 25 18.86 29.03 4.71
CA GLN A 25 17.92 27.98 5.05
C GLN A 25 16.98 28.47 6.16
N PRO A 26 15.64 28.44 5.93
CA PRO A 26 14.68 28.79 6.97
C PRO A 26 14.91 27.91 8.21
N ASN A 27 15.08 28.54 9.37
CA ASN A 27 15.21 27.81 10.62
C ASN A 27 13.91 27.00 10.89
N ARG A 28 14.01 25.68 10.92
CA ARG A 28 12.88 24.78 11.17
C ARG A 28 12.18 25.07 12.49
N ALA A 29 12.94 25.37 13.55
CA ALA A 29 12.39 25.71 14.86
C ALA A 29 11.62 27.05 14.83
N GLY A 30 12.17 28.09 14.16
CA GLY A 30 11.47 29.38 14.00
C GLY A 30 10.20 29.26 13.16
N LYS A 31 10.17 28.35 12.19
CA LYS A 31 8.97 28.08 11.38
C LYS A 31 7.93 27.33 12.19
N ALA A 32 8.32 26.31 12.96
CA ALA A 32 7.45 25.58 13.87
C ALA A 32 6.81 26.51 14.89
N LEU A 33 7.59 27.43 15.50
CA LEU A 33 7.07 28.44 16.45
C LEU A 33 6.04 29.38 15.79
N ALA A 34 6.24 29.77 14.55
CA ALA A 34 5.28 30.60 13.81
C ALA A 34 4.00 29.84 13.45
N MET A 35 4.03 28.52 13.38
CA MET A 35 2.87 27.65 13.09
C MET A 35 2.03 27.31 14.33
N THR A 36 2.53 27.53 15.55
CA THR A 36 1.73 27.29 16.78
C THR A 36 0.44 28.11 16.83
N HIS A 37 0.39 29.26 16.15
CA HIS A 37 -0.80 30.11 16.07
C HIS A 37 -1.82 29.68 14.99
N ARG A 38 -1.41 28.84 14.02
CA ARG A 38 -2.29 28.25 13.00
C ARG A 38 -1.64 26.93 12.57
N PRO A 39 -1.96 25.82 13.24
CA PRO A 39 -1.36 24.53 12.93
C PRO A 39 -1.63 24.16 11.48
N MET A 40 -0.60 23.60 10.82
CA MET A 40 -0.75 23.00 9.51
C MET A 40 -1.52 21.69 9.69
N LYS A 41 -2.51 21.43 8.85
CA LYS A 41 -3.28 20.20 8.89
C LYS A 41 -2.98 19.34 7.67
N LEU A 42 -2.70 18.07 7.88
CA LEU A 42 -2.60 17.05 6.83
C LEU A 42 -3.74 16.05 6.98
N GLY A 43 -4.41 15.72 5.88
CA GLY A 43 -5.43 14.70 5.85
C GLY A 43 -4.84 13.33 5.49
N VAL A 44 -5.34 12.28 6.12
CA VAL A 44 -5.02 10.90 5.76
C VAL A 44 -6.33 10.13 5.63
N ILE A 45 -6.54 9.46 4.49
CA ILE A 45 -7.64 8.53 4.27
C ILE A 45 -7.06 7.14 4.11
N ALA A 46 -7.26 6.31 5.14
CA ALA A 46 -6.89 4.91 5.14
C ALA A 46 -8.11 4.02 4.91
N GLN A 47 -7.88 2.80 4.45
CA GLN A 47 -8.93 1.79 4.42
C GLN A 47 -9.17 1.29 5.84
N ALA A 48 -10.41 1.43 6.32
CA ALA A 48 -10.83 0.85 7.59
C ALA A 48 -10.99 -0.66 7.40
N THR A 49 -9.99 -1.40 7.78
CA THR A 49 -10.10 -2.84 7.91
C THR A 49 -9.48 -3.22 9.25
N GLU A 50 -10.14 -4.07 9.99
CA GLU A 50 -9.60 -4.63 11.24
C GLU A 50 -8.55 -5.72 10.95
N THR A 51 -7.95 -5.71 9.75
CA THR A 51 -6.92 -6.69 9.42
C THR A 51 -5.60 -6.35 10.12
N PRO A 52 -4.83 -7.36 10.56
CA PRO A 52 -3.54 -7.12 11.20
C PRO A 52 -2.56 -6.31 10.32
N PHE A 53 -2.65 -6.42 8.99
CA PHE A 53 -1.85 -5.61 8.07
C PHE A 53 -2.20 -4.12 8.19
N MET A 54 -3.49 -3.78 8.22
CA MET A 54 -3.92 -2.39 8.34
C MET A 54 -3.59 -1.80 9.72
N HIS A 55 -3.56 -2.61 10.78
CA HIS A 55 -3.05 -2.16 12.08
C HIS A 55 -1.57 -1.75 12.02
N LEU A 56 -0.72 -2.52 11.31
CA LEU A 56 0.68 -2.16 11.12
C LEU A 56 0.83 -0.88 10.29
N LEU A 57 0.05 -0.74 9.23
CA LEU A 57 0.03 0.47 8.41
C LEU A 57 -0.43 1.68 9.24
N ARG A 58 -1.50 1.53 10.03
CA ARG A 58 -2.01 2.57 10.93
C ARG A 58 -0.97 2.98 11.95
N SER A 59 -0.22 2.05 12.54
CA SER A 59 0.85 2.39 13.48
C SER A 59 1.90 3.30 12.86
N GLY A 60 2.24 3.09 11.57
CA GLY A 60 3.12 3.98 10.82
C GLY A 60 2.56 5.39 10.66
N ILE A 61 1.26 5.52 10.36
CA ILE A 61 0.58 6.83 10.28
C ILE A 61 0.62 7.53 11.64
N ASP A 62 0.33 6.81 12.74
CA ASP A 62 0.30 7.36 14.09
C ASP A 62 1.70 7.80 14.55
N ASP A 63 2.75 7.06 14.19
CA ASP A 63 4.14 7.43 14.47
C ASP A 63 4.55 8.70 13.72
N ALA A 64 4.23 8.79 12.43
CA ALA A 64 4.47 10.00 11.65
C ALA A 64 3.68 11.19 12.20
N ALA A 65 2.40 11.00 12.56
CA ALA A 65 1.57 12.04 13.17
C ALA A 65 2.19 12.58 14.47
N ARG A 66 2.72 11.71 15.33
CA ARG A 66 3.46 12.12 16.54
C ARG A 66 4.71 12.92 16.20
N GLU A 67 5.49 12.50 15.22
CA GLU A 67 6.70 13.18 14.79
C GLU A 67 6.39 14.60 14.29
N VAL A 68 5.44 14.74 13.35
CA VAL A 68 5.12 16.05 12.77
C VAL A 68 4.36 16.97 13.75
N SER A 69 3.69 16.41 14.77
CA SER A 69 3.01 17.20 15.80
C SER A 69 3.97 18.07 16.60
N THR A 70 5.19 17.58 16.83
CA THR A 70 6.25 18.34 17.52
C THR A 70 6.68 19.60 16.74
N MET A 71 6.34 19.65 15.43
CA MET A 71 6.65 20.76 14.54
C MET A 71 5.41 21.61 14.19
N GLY A 72 4.31 21.45 14.94
CA GLY A 72 3.08 22.24 14.78
C GLY A 72 2.21 21.78 13.59
N CYS A 73 2.29 20.51 13.21
CA CYS A 73 1.43 19.90 12.21
C CYS A 73 0.45 18.92 12.86
N GLU A 74 -0.82 19.06 12.55
CA GLU A 74 -1.89 18.14 12.96
C GLU A 74 -2.20 17.17 11.81
N VAL A 75 -2.35 15.87 12.11
CA VAL A 75 -2.75 14.85 11.13
C VAL A 75 -4.17 14.40 11.43
N LEU A 76 -5.07 14.68 10.50
CA LEU A 76 -6.49 14.31 10.56
C LEU A 76 -6.68 12.99 9.82
N ILE A 77 -6.96 11.92 10.57
CA ILE A 77 -7.10 10.58 10.00
C ILE A 77 -8.59 10.27 9.83
N ARG A 78 -8.96 9.77 8.66
CA ARG A 78 -10.29 9.24 8.34
C ARG A 78 -10.12 7.82 7.82
N GLU A 79 -11.06 6.97 8.16
CA GLU A 79 -11.08 5.57 7.74
C GLU A 79 -12.40 5.26 7.03
N GLY A 80 -12.30 4.67 5.85
CA GLY A 80 -13.46 4.22 5.06
C GLY A 80 -13.53 2.69 5.04
N ILE A 81 -14.72 2.14 5.18
CA ILE A 81 -14.92 0.69 5.08
C ILE A 81 -14.70 0.26 3.63
N GLY A 82 -13.74 -0.65 3.43
CA GLY A 82 -13.37 -1.13 2.10
C GLY A 82 -12.83 -0.02 1.18
N LEU A 83 -13.07 -0.18 -0.12
CA LEU A 83 -12.72 0.81 -1.15
C LEU A 83 -13.99 1.45 -1.75
N ASP A 84 -14.98 1.77 -0.89
CA ASP A 84 -16.21 2.43 -1.33
C ASP A 84 -15.90 3.85 -1.82
N VAL A 85 -16.23 4.11 -3.08
CA VAL A 85 -15.90 5.36 -3.77
C VAL A 85 -16.69 6.54 -3.20
N ASP A 86 -17.97 6.35 -2.88
CA ASP A 86 -18.82 7.43 -2.40
C ASP A 86 -18.42 7.83 -0.97
N VAL A 87 -18.07 6.85 -0.15
CA VAL A 87 -17.47 7.09 1.17
C VAL A 87 -16.15 7.83 1.06
N GLN A 88 -15.25 7.42 0.14
CA GLN A 88 -13.97 8.11 -0.04
C GLN A 88 -14.15 9.57 -0.49
N LEU A 89 -15.08 9.83 -1.41
CA LEU A 89 -15.38 11.20 -1.85
C LEU A 89 -15.92 12.06 -0.70
N GLN A 90 -16.80 11.51 0.13
CA GLN A 90 -17.30 12.20 1.32
C GLN A 90 -16.17 12.51 2.31
N LEU A 91 -15.30 11.55 2.62
CA LEU A 91 -14.17 11.74 3.54
C LEU A 91 -13.18 12.79 3.01
N ILE A 92 -12.96 12.86 1.69
CA ILE A 92 -12.15 13.93 1.07
C ILE A 92 -12.81 15.28 1.34
N ASP A 93 -14.13 15.41 1.12
CA ASP A 93 -14.85 16.67 1.33
C ASP A 93 -14.87 17.11 2.79
N GLU A 94 -15.00 16.16 3.72
CA GLU A 94 -14.88 16.44 5.16
C GLU A 94 -13.50 17.00 5.53
N LEU A 95 -12.42 16.38 5.03
CA LEU A 95 -11.07 16.86 5.28
C LEU A 95 -10.81 18.24 4.64
N LEU A 96 -11.39 18.50 3.47
CA LEU A 96 -11.30 19.83 2.84
C LEU A 96 -11.99 20.90 3.67
N ALA A 97 -13.12 20.60 4.30
CA ALA A 97 -13.81 21.50 5.22
C ALA A 97 -12.98 21.84 6.47
N GLU A 98 -12.00 21.01 6.80
CA GLU A 98 -11.04 21.22 7.88
C GLU A 98 -9.79 22.02 7.46
N ASP A 99 -9.75 22.58 6.25
CA ASP A 99 -8.63 23.35 5.71
C ASP A 99 -7.29 22.56 5.65
N ILE A 100 -7.30 21.31 5.21
CA ILE A 100 -6.07 20.52 5.04
C ILE A 100 -5.13 21.14 3.99
N SER A 101 -3.84 21.03 4.24
CA SER A 101 -2.77 21.53 3.35
C SER A 101 -2.15 20.44 2.45
N GLY A 102 -2.52 19.20 2.63
CA GLY A 102 -2.09 18.03 1.87
C GLY A 102 -2.90 16.79 2.22
N LEU A 103 -2.98 15.82 1.32
CA LEU A 103 -3.77 14.60 1.47
C LEU A 103 -2.93 13.36 1.17
N ALA A 104 -2.86 12.41 2.12
CA ALA A 104 -2.45 11.04 1.86
C ALA A 104 -3.70 10.15 1.73
N ILE A 105 -3.77 9.30 0.72
CA ILE A 105 -4.95 8.47 0.46
C ILE A 105 -4.56 7.08 -0.06
N CYS A 106 -5.21 6.03 0.49
CA CYS A 106 -5.27 4.70 -0.12
C CYS A 106 -6.50 4.69 -1.06
N PRO A 107 -6.34 4.96 -2.38
CA PRO A 107 -7.47 5.24 -3.25
C PRO A 107 -8.18 3.98 -3.74
N ALA A 108 -9.49 4.08 -3.98
CA ALA A 108 -10.19 3.18 -4.88
C ALA A 108 -9.80 3.50 -6.33
N ASP A 109 -9.66 2.48 -7.16
CA ASP A 109 -9.40 2.64 -8.60
C ASP A 109 -10.72 2.97 -9.34
N ASP A 110 -11.11 4.24 -9.29
CA ASP A 110 -12.33 4.76 -9.89
C ASP A 110 -12.10 6.13 -10.55
N PRO A 111 -12.65 6.40 -11.74
CA PRO A 111 -12.49 7.68 -12.44
C PRO A 111 -12.91 8.92 -11.62
N ARG A 112 -13.86 8.78 -10.70
CA ARG A 112 -14.31 9.87 -9.82
C ARG A 112 -13.24 10.25 -8.80
N ILE A 113 -12.57 9.25 -8.22
CA ILE A 113 -11.42 9.46 -7.30
C ILE A 113 -10.26 10.11 -8.06
N LYS A 114 -9.93 9.59 -9.25
CA LYS A 114 -8.93 10.18 -10.15
C LYS A 114 -9.20 11.66 -10.42
N LYS A 115 -10.43 11.99 -10.81
CA LYS A 115 -10.86 13.38 -11.05
C LYS A 115 -10.71 14.24 -9.79
N LYS A 116 -11.09 13.71 -8.63
CA LYS A 116 -11.01 14.41 -7.35
C LYS A 116 -9.55 14.68 -6.96
N ILE A 117 -8.66 13.68 -7.07
CA ILE A 117 -7.22 13.84 -6.82
C ILE A 117 -6.63 14.93 -7.72
N ASN A 118 -6.94 14.90 -9.03
CA ASN A 118 -6.43 15.90 -9.96
C ASN A 118 -6.91 17.31 -9.63
N ALA A 119 -8.19 17.46 -9.24
CA ALA A 119 -8.75 18.76 -8.82
C ALA A 119 -8.07 19.29 -7.55
N LEU A 120 -7.74 18.44 -6.58
CA LEU A 120 -7.01 18.84 -5.37
C LEU A 120 -5.61 19.36 -5.72
N VAL A 121 -4.88 18.65 -6.56
CA VAL A 121 -3.53 19.08 -6.98
C VAL A 121 -3.58 20.38 -7.78
N ASP A 122 -4.57 20.55 -8.66
CA ASP A 122 -4.78 21.80 -9.41
C ASP A 122 -5.15 22.98 -8.48
N ALA A 123 -5.81 22.71 -7.35
CA ALA A 123 -6.08 23.70 -6.30
C ALA A 123 -4.88 23.95 -5.37
N GLY A 124 -3.73 23.31 -5.62
CA GLY A 124 -2.50 23.49 -4.84
C GLY A 124 -2.38 22.61 -3.59
N ILE A 125 -3.25 21.63 -3.42
CA ILE A 125 -3.20 20.65 -2.33
C ILE A 125 -2.44 19.40 -2.84
N PRO A 126 -1.19 19.16 -2.39
CA PRO A 126 -0.43 17.98 -2.79
C PRO A 126 -1.11 16.71 -2.31
N VAL A 127 -1.08 15.68 -3.16
CA VAL A 127 -1.63 14.36 -2.85
C VAL A 127 -0.54 13.30 -2.95
N VAL A 128 -0.47 12.42 -1.96
CA VAL A 128 0.33 11.18 -1.97
C VAL A 128 -0.62 10.00 -1.89
N THR A 129 -0.48 9.04 -2.80
CA THR A 129 -1.18 7.76 -2.70
C THR A 129 -0.31 6.75 -1.96
N PHE A 130 -0.92 5.82 -1.24
CA PHE A 130 -0.18 4.79 -0.52
C PHE A 130 -0.94 3.46 -0.48
N ASN A 131 -0.21 2.36 -0.32
CA ASN A 131 -0.70 0.97 -0.30
C ASN A 131 -1.36 0.53 -1.61
N ALA A 132 -2.38 1.23 -2.08
CA ALA A 132 -2.92 1.13 -3.44
C ALA A 132 -2.63 2.42 -4.20
N ASP A 133 -2.45 2.30 -5.50
CA ASP A 133 -2.23 3.43 -6.40
C ASP A 133 -3.39 3.59 -7.39
N ILE A 134 -3.41 4.73 -8.06
CA ILE A 134 -4.35 5.02 -9.15
C ILE A 134 -3.60 5.76 -10.26
N ASP A 135 -3.57 5.15 -11.44
CA ASP A 135 -2.81 5.63 -12.59
C ASP A 135 -3.33 6.94 -13.18
N ASP A 136 -2.46 7.61 -13.96
CA ASP A 136 -2.75 8.86 -14.67
C ASP A 136 -3.32 9.96 -13.78
N THR A 137 -2.89 10.06 -12.54
CA THR A 137 -3.20 11.17 -11.64
C THR A 137 -2.04 12.16 -11.54
N LYS A 138 -2.36 13.39 -11.10
CA LYS A 138 -1.39 14.43 -10.80
C LYS A 138 -0.77 14.29 -9.41
N ARG A 139 -1.00 13.18 -8.72
CA ARG A 139 -0.42 12.92 -7.39
C ARG A 139 1.09 13.18 -7.38
N MET A 140 1.59 13.61 -6.24
CA MET A 140 3.01 13.92 -6.04
C MET A 140 3.86 12.65 -6.16
N CYS A 141 3.49 11.60 -5.44
CA CYS A 141 4.11 10.27 -5.52
C CYS A 141 3.18 9.18 -4.96
N PHE A 142 3.55 7.95 -5.20
CA PHE A 142 3.00 6.73 -4.59
C PHE A 142 4.00 6.16 -3.58
N VAL A 143 3.50 5.69 -2.44
CA VAL A 143 4.27 4.95 -1.43
C VAL A 143 3.65 3.57 -1.25
N GLY A 144 4.38 2.52 -1.59
CA GLY A 144 3.88 1.15 -1.48
C GLY A 144 4.80 0.14 -2.13
N GLN A 145 4.39 -1.11 -2.19
CA GLN A 145 5.16 -2.14 -2.84
C GLN A 145 4.94 -2.10 -4.37
N ASN A 146 5.97 -2.43 -5.16
CA ASN A 146 5.79 -2.72 -6.57
C ASN A 146 5.06 -4.07 -6.70
N SER A 147 3.73 -4.01 -6.84
CA SER A 147 2.86 -5.18 -6.81
C SER A 147 3.12 -6.15 -7.98
N GLU A 148 3.40 -5.63 -9.17
CA GLU A 148 3.73 -6.46 -10.33
C GLU A 148 5.05 -7.22 -10.11
N LEU A 149 6.09 -6.50 -9.65
CA LEU A 149 7.38 -7.13 -9.35
C LEU A 149 7.26 -8.15 -8.21
N ALA A 150 6.43 -7.89 -7.20
CA ALA A 150 6.15 -8.84 -6.12
C ALA A 150 5.47 -10.12 -6.65
N GLY A 151 4.52 -9.99 -7.58
CA GLY A 151 3.91 -11.14 -8.26
C GLY A 151 4.95 -11.96 -9.05
N ARG A 152 5.81 -11.31 -9.81
CA ARG A 152 6.92 -11.96 -10.55
C ARG A 152 7.89 -12.66 -9.59
N THR A 153 8.22 -12.04 -8.47
CA THR A 153 9.06 -12.63 -7.42
C THR A 153 8.43 -13.92 -6.90
N CYS A 154 7.10 -13.92 -6.63
CA CYS A 154 6.38 -15.10 -6.19
C CYS A 154 6.37 -16.22 -7.25
N ALA A 155 6.29 -15.89 -8.54
CA ALA A 155 6.41 -16.87 -9.62
C ALA A 155 7.77 -17.59 -9.60
N GLY A 156 8.85 -16.83 -9.39
CA GLY A 156 10.19 -17.40 -9.21
C GLY A 156 10.28 -18.32 -7.99
N LEU A 157 9.68 -17.93 -6.85
CA LEU A 157 9.65 -18.77 -5.65
C LEU A 157 8.83 -20.04 -5.86
N VAL A 158 7.66 -19.96 -6.49
CA VAL A 158 6.85 -21.15 -6.83
C VAL A 158 7.67 -22.10 -7.69
N ASN A 159 8.31 -21.62 -8.75
CA ASN A 159 9.15 -22.44 -9.61
C ASN A 159 10.30 -23.13 -8.84
N ALA A 160 10.89 -22.45 -7.86
CA ALA A 160 12.00 -22.99 -7.07
C ALA A 160 11.58 -24.12 -6.12
N ILE A 161 10.31 -24.25 -5.77
CA ILE A 161 9.79 -25.24 -4.81
C ILE A 161 8.78 -26.23 -5.41
N THR A 162 8.59 -26.16 -6.74
CA THR A 162 7.74 -27.09 -7.50
C THR A 162 8.54 -27.76 -8.63
N ASN A 163 7.93 -28.69 -9.34
CA ASN A 163 8.53 -29.39 -10.47
C ASN A 163 7.82 -29.03 -11.78
N ASN A 164 8.47 -29.34 -12.90
CA ASN A 164 7.87 -29.19 -14.21
C ASN A 164 6.57 -30.02 -14.33
N GLY A 165 5.53 -29.41 -14.83
CA GLY A 165 4.19 -30.02 -14.95
C GLY A 165 3.31 -29.84 -13.73
N ASP A 166 3.84 -29.31 -12.63
CA ASP A 166 3.05 -29.05 -11.42
C ASP A 166 1.96 -27.97 -11.67
N LEU A 167 0.83 -28.17 -11.01
CA LEU A 167 -0.34 -27.29 -11.11
C LEU A 167 -0.34 -26.30 -9.96
N VAL A 168 -0.57 -25.02 -10.29
CA VAL A 168 -0.57 -23.90 -9.36
C VAL A 168 -1.93 -23.19 -9.36
N LEU A 169 -2.46 -22.88 -8.19
CA LEU A 169 -3.67 -22.06 -7.99
C LEU A 169 -3.29 -20.66 -7.52
N PRO A 170 -3.51 -19.61 -8.33
CA PRO A 170 -3.50 -18.24 -7.86
C PRO A 170 -4.83 -17.90 -7.15
N ILE A 171 -4.75 -17.28 -5.97
CA ILE A 171 -5.91 -16.76 -5.23
C ILE A 171 -5.73 -15.25 -5.05
N SER A 172 -6.75 -14.47 -5.38
CA SER A 172 -6.80 -13.02 -5.22
C SER A 172 -7.91 -12.61 -4.26
N GLY A 173 -7.86 -11.37 -3.75
CA GLY A 173 -8.93 -10.81 -2.93
C GLY A 173 -10.07 -10.26 -3.77
N TYR A 174 -10.01 -8.97 -4.08
CA TYR A 174 -11.04 -8.26 -4.85
C TYR A 174 -10.60 -7.98 -6.28
N HIS A 175 -11.54 -8.07 -7.23
CA HIS A 175 -11.30 -7.74 -8.64
C HIS A 175 -10.89 -6.28 -8.87
N TYR A 176 -11.41 -5.38 -8.05
CA TYR A 176 -11.22 -3.93 -8.16
C TYR A 176 -10.08 -3.40 -7.28
N ASN A 177 -9.33 -4.27 -6.63
CA ASN A 177 -8.11 -3.87 -5.94
C ASN A 177 -6.94 -3.90 -6.92
N HIS A 178 -6.44 -2.72 -7.30
CA HIS A 178 -5.37 -2.56 -8.26
C HIS A 178 -4.10 -3.33 -7.88
N SER A 179 -3.70 -3.31 -6.60
CA SER A 179 -2.52 -4.04 -6.13
C SER A 179 -2.67 -5.55 -6.25
N HIS A 180 -3.87 -6.10 -5.94
CA HIS A 180 -4.15 -7.52 -6.12
C HIS A 180 -4.13 -7.93 -7.59
N ALA A 181 -4.72 -7.10 -8.47
CA ALA A 181 -4.72 -7.34 -9.92
C ALA A 181 -3.29 -7.37 -10.48
N LEU A 182 -2.45 -6.40 -10.11
CA LEU A 182 -1.05 -6.35 -10.55
C LEU A 182 -0.22 -7.53 -10.03
N ARG A 183 -0.44 -7.99 -8.79
CA ARG A 183 0.23 -9.19 -8.25
C ARG A 183 -0.12 -10.44 -9.05
N ILE A 184 -1.41 -10.64 -9.36
CA ILE A 184 -1.85 -11.77 -10.19
C ILE A 184 -1.30 -11.65 -11.61
N HIS A 185 -1.37 -10.46 -12.21
CA HIS A 185 -0.83 -10.20 -13.54
C HIS A 185 0.68 -10.53 -13.61
N GLY A 186 1.48 -9.93 -12.72
CA GLY A 186 2.92 -10.17 -12.66
C GLY A 186 3.28 -11.63 -12.43
N PHE A 187 2.52 -12.33 -11.58
CA PHE A 187 2.71 -13.75 -11.33
C PHE A 187 2.43 -14.60 -12.58
N CYS A 188 1.26 -14.43 -13.18
CA CYS A 188 0.84 -15.23 -14.34
C CYS A 188 1.70 -14.95 -15.58
N ASP A 189 2.06 -13.70 -15.82
CA ASP A 189 2.92 -13.32 -16.93
C ASP A 189 4.33 -13.90 -16.79
N GLU A 190 4.91 -13.85 -15.57
CA GLU A 190 6.23 -14.44 -15.34
C GLU A 190 6.21 -15.95 -15.48
N ILE A 191 5.17 -16.65 -14.97
CA ILE A 191 5.02 -18.11 -15.20
C ILE A 191 5.00 -18.40 -16.69
N LYS A 192 4.14 -17.71 -17.45
CA LYS A 192 4.00 -17.93 -18.91
C LYS A 192 5.28 -17.67 -19.67
N LYS A 193 6.04 -16.63 -19.27
CA LYS A 193 7.26 -16.19 -19.96
C LYS A 193 8.48 -17.02 -19.60
N SER A 194 8.69 -17.26 -18.30
CA SER A 194 9.96 -17.80 -17.79
C SER A 194 9.82 -19.25 -17.33
N PHE A 195 8.61 -19.71 -16.98
CA PHE A 195 8.37 -21.04 -16.44
C PHE A 195 7.22 -21.77 -17.17
N PRO A 196 7.27 -21.90 -18.52
CA PRO A 196 6.16 -22.41 -19.34
C PRO A 196 5.79 -23.86 -19.05
N ASN A 197 6.62 -24.60 -18.32
CA ASN A 197 6.35 -25.97 -17.90
C ASN A 197 5.46 -26.05 -16.66
N LEU A 198 5.25 -24.94 -15.92
CA LEU A 198 4.27 -24.91 -14.83
C LEU A 198 2.88 -24.67 -15.40
N ARG A 199 1.88 -25.36 -14.86
CA ARG A 199 0.48 -25.18 -15.22
C ARG A 199 -0.21 -24.29 -14.19
N THR A 200 -0.94 -23.27 -14.63
CA THR A 200 -1.71 -22.41 -13.73
C THR A 200 -3.19 -22.55 -13.98
N LEU A 201 -3.97 -22.67 -12.92
CA LEU A 201 -5.41 -22.48 -12.97
C LEU A 201 -5.76 -20.99 -13.15
N PRO A 202 -6.95 -20.69 -13.69
CA PRO A 202 -7.48 -19.33 -13.60
C PRO A 202 -7.51 -18.85 -12.14
N ALA A 203 -7.16 -17.57 -11.90
CA ALA A 203 -7.22 -17.01 -10.56
C ALA A 203 -8.65 -17.04 -10.00
N VAL A 204 -8.78 -17.40 -8.72
CA VAL A 204 -10.03 -17.33 -7.97
C VAL A 204 -10.01 -16.13 -7.01
N TYR A 205 -11.19 -15.62 -6.63
CA TYR A 205 -11.33 -14.39 -5.86
C TYR A 205 -12.07 -14.67 -4.56
N CYS A 206 -11.40 -14.42 -3.43
CA CYS A 206 -11.89 -14.77 -2.10
C CYS A 206 -12.41 -13.57 -1.29
N GLN A 207 -12.35 -12.34 -1.83
CA GLN A 207 -12.77 -11.11 -1.14
C GLN A 207 -12.07 -10.85 0.20
N ASP A 208 -10.83 -11.32 0.35
CA ASP A 208 -10.02 -11.28 1.59
C ASP A 208 -10.69 -12.02 2.78
N ASP A 209 -11.69 -12.86 2.49
CA ASP A 209 -12.45 -13.61 3.49
C ASP A 209 -11.90 -15.02 3.70
N GLU A 210 -11.64 -15.39 4.94
CA GLU A 210 -11.04 -16.69 5.29
C GLU A 210 -11.96 -17.89 5.02
N ILE A 211 -13.28 -17.71 5.19
CA ILE A 211 -14.26 -18.80 4.98
C ILE A 211 -14.36 -19.07 3.49
N THR A 212 -14.56 -18.01 2.70
CA THR A 212 -14.59 -18.08 1.24
C THR A 212 -13.30 -18.69 0.68
N THR A 213 -12.14 -18.29 1.22
CA THR A 213 -10.83 -18.84 0.83
C THR A 213 -10.75 -20.34 1.11
N GLN A 214 -11.20 -20.77 2.28
CA GLN A 214 -11.24 -22.18 2.63
C GLN A 214 -12.12 -22.97 1.67
N GLU A 215 -13.35 -22.53 1.40
CA GLU A 215 -14.29 -23.19 0.50
C GLU A 215 -13.74 -23.31 -0.93
N LEU A 216 -13.19 -22.22 -1.49
CA LEU A 216 -12.58 -22.20 -2.82
C LEU A 216 -11.39 -23.17 -2.91
N THR A 217 -10.56 -23.21 -1.88
CA THR A 217 -9.40 -24.12 -1.81
C THR A 217 -9.86 -25.57 -1.76
N GLU A 218 -10.82 -25.92 -0.89
CA GLU A 218 -11.38 -27.28 -0.79
C GLU A 218 -12.05 -27.72 -2.09
N GLN A 219 -12.80 -26.83 -2.74
CA GLN A 219 -13.43 -27.12 -4.04
C GLN A 219 -12.39 -27.36 -5.13
N THR A 220 -11.31 -26.55 -5.14
CA THR A 220 -10.23 -26.72 -6.12
C THR A 220 -9.50 -28.04 -5.91
N LEU A 221 -9.19 -28.43 -4.68
CA LEU A 221 -8.53 -29.70 -4.37
C LEU A 221 -9.39 -30.92 -4.76
N ARG A 222 -10.72 -30.83 -4.63
CA ARG A 222 -11.63 -31.90 -5.11
C ARG A 222 -11.61 -32.06 -6.62
N ARG A 223 -11.50 -30.96 -7.39
CA ARG A 223 -11.46 -30.96 -8.86
C ARG A 223 -10.07 -31.25 -9.42
N HIS A 224 -9.05 -30.84 -8.68
CA HIS A 224 -7.64 -30.90 -9.07
C HIS A 224 -6.80 -31.53 -7.94
N PRO A 225 -6.89 -32.86 -7.74
CA PRO A 225 -6.13 -33.53 -6.69
C PRO A 225 -4.61 -33.54 -6.97
N ASP A 226 -4.21 -33.14 -8.18
CA ASP A 226 -2.82 -32.95 -8.62
C ASP A 226 -2.28 -31.56 -8.31
N LEU A 227 -3.04 -30.67 -7.62
CA LEU A 227 -2.58 -29.35 -7.21
C LEU A 227 -1.30 -29.45 -6.34
N LYS A 228 -0.27 -28.65 -6.64
CA LYS A 228 1.02 -28.68 -5.97
C LYS A 228 1.41 -27.38 -5.28
N ALA A 229 0.87 -26.24 -5.74
CA ALA A 229 1.16 -24.96 -5.09
C ALA A 229 -0.08 -24.05 -5.10
N ILE A 230 -0.14 -23.18 -4.09
CA ILE A 230 -1.08 -22.07 -3.99
C ILE A 230 -0.29 -20.79 -3.84
N TYR A 231 -0.57 -19.82 -4.72
CA TYR A 231 -0.11 -18.45 -4.61
C TYR A 231 -1.26 -17.58 -4.12
N MET A 232 -1.17 -17.08 -2.89
CA MET A 232 -2.18 -16.22 -2.26
C MET A 232 -1.73 -14.76 -2.33
N ALA A 233 -2.32 -13.99 -3.25
CA ALA A 233 -1.94 -12.61 -3.53
C ALA A 233 -2.62 -11.56 -2.61
N ALA A 234 -3.48 -12.00 -1.69
CA ALA A 234 -4.41 -11.18 -0.92
C ALA A 234 -4.61 -11.70 0.52
N GLY A 235 -5.57 -11.16 1.26
CA GLY A 235 -5.98 -11.67 2.58
C GLY A 235 -6.70 -13.02 2.52
N GLY A 236 -6.94 -13.65 3.69
CA GLY A 236 -7.63 -14.94 3.78
C GLY A 236 -6.72 -16.17 3.92
N GLN A 237 -5.43 -15.99 4.21
CA GLN A 237 -4.39 -17.05 4.24
C GLN A 237 -4.72 -18.18 5.20
N ALA A 238 -5.34 -17.89 6.35
CA ALA A 238 -5.76 -18.90 7.32
C ALA A 238 -6.77 -19.90 6.72
N GLY A 239 -7.61 -19.44 5.77
CA GLY A 239 -8.52 -20.28 5.02
C GLY A 239 -7.81 -21.35 4.18
N VAL A 240 -6.71 -20.96 3.50
CA VAL A 240 -5.85 -21.91 2.76
C VAL A 240 -5.31 -22.98 3.71
N CYS A 241 -4.70 -22.57 4.83
CA CYS A 241 -4.12 -23.49 5.80
C CYS A 241 -5.17 -24.49 6.34
N ARG A 242 -6.35 -24.00 6.74
CA ARG A 242 -7.44 -24.86 7.22
C ARG A 242 -7.95 -25.85 6.15
N ALA A 243 -8.08 -25.39 4.91
CA ALA A 243 -8.50 -26.24 3.80
C ALA A 243 -7.51 -27.39 3.56
N LEU A 244 -6.21 -27.09 3.53
CA LEU A 244 -5.16 -28.10 3.35
C LEU A 244 -5.14 -29.13 4.48
N GLU A 245 -5.33 -28.70 5.74
CA GLU A 245 -5.42 -29.60 6.89
C GLU A 245 -6.65 -30.51 6.79
N ARG A 246 -7.83 -29.94 6.57
CA ARG A 246 -9.10 -30.69 6.51
C ARG A 246 -9.15 -31.71 5.38
N THR A 247 -8.49 -31.40 4.27
CA THR A 247 -8.46 -32.26 3.08
C THR A 247 -7.27 -33.22 3.04
N GLY A 248 -6.35 -33.16 4.03
CA GLY A 248 -5.16 -34.02 4.09
C GLY A 248 -4.07 -33.67 3.08
N TYR A 249 -4.05 -32.41 2.61
CA TYR A 249 -3.04 -31.87 1.69
C TYR A 249 -1.97 -31.02 2.41
N ALA A 250 -2.04 -30.83 3.71
CA ALA A 250 -1.00 -30.16 4.49
C ALA A 250 0.36 -30.82 4.23
N GLY A 251 1.38 -29.99 3.93
CA GLY A 251 2.73 -30.42 3.57
C GLY A 251 2.87 -31.07 2.17
N LYS A 252 1.77 -31.29 1.44
CA LYS A 252 1.77 -31.82 0.06
C LYS A 252 1.58 -30.72 -0.99
N VAL A 253 0.92 -29.63 -0.62
CA VAL A 253 0.71 -28.43 -1.43
C VAL A 253 1.54 -27.31 -0.83
N ARG A 254 2.35 -26.65 -1.64
CA ARG A 254 3.20 -25.51 -1.26
C ARG A 254 2.36 -24.23 -1.17
N VAL A 255 2.67 -23.36 -0.23
CA VAL A 255 1.92 -22.11 -0.02
C VAL A 255 2.87 -20.93 0.03
N ILE A 256 2.63 -19.95 -0.86
CA ILE A 256 3.29 -18.66 -0.83
C ILE A 256 2.21 -17.59 -0.69
N CYS A 257 2.37 -16.70 0.27
CA CYS A 257 1.41 -15.64 0.52
C CYS A 257 2.06 -14.36 1.03
N PHE A 258 1.26 -13.33 1.21
CA PHE A 258 1.67 -12.01 1.68
C PHE A 258 1.44 -11.85 3.17
N ASP A 259 2.05 -10.80 3.69
CA ASP A 259 1.87 -10.16 4.99
C ASP A 259 2.51 -10.86 6.19
N LEU A 260 3.48 -10.16 6.77
CA LEU A 260 4.16 -10.54 8.01
C LEU A 260 3.30 -10.19 9.23
N VAL A 261 2.12 -10.81 9.30
CA VAL A 261 1.19 -10.64 10.42
C VAL A 261 1.26 -11.84 11.37
N PRO A 262 0.92 -11.69 12.66
CA PRO A 262 1.18 -12.72 13.67
C PRO A 262 0.69 -14.13 13.29
N ASN A 263 -0.53 -14.25 12.77
CA ASN A 263 -1.10 -15.54 12.38
C ASN A 263 -0.35 -16.19 11.20
N ASN A 264 0.05 -15.39 10.21
CA ASN A 264 0.81 -15.88 9.06
C ASN A 264 2.23 -16.29 9.47
N ILE A 265 2.86 -15.53 10.37
CA ILE A 265 4.18 -15.85 10.95
C ILE A 265 4.08 -17.21 11.68
N GLN A 266 3.05 -17.42 12.49
CA GLN A 266 2.86 -18.70 13.18
C GLN A 266 2.67 -19.85 12.17
N ASN A 267 1.85 -19.69 11.14
CA ASN A 267 1.67 -20.68 10.09
C ASN A 267 2.98 -20.97 9.32
N LEU A 268 3.84 -19.97 9.14
CA LEU A 268 5.16 -20.13 8.53
C LEU A 268 6.10 -20.95 9.44
N LEU A 269 6.13 -20.66 10.75
CA LEU A 269 6.93 -21.39 11.74
C LEU A 269 6.48 -22.85 11.86
N ASP A 270 5.16 -23.10 11.78
CA ASP A 270 4.55 -24.43 11.78
C ASP A 270 4.71 -25.16 10.43
N SER A 271 5.39 -24.55 9.45
CA SER A 271 5.59 -25.10 8.09
C SER A 271 4.28 -25.37 7.31
N ARG A 272 3.22 -24.61 7.60
CA ARG A 272 1.96 -24.60 6.84
C ARG A 272 2.03 -23.67 5.63
N ILE A 273 2.91 -22.68 5.71
CA ILE A 273 3.28 -21.72 4.66
C ILE A 273 4.77 -21.90 4.40
N ASP A 274 5.19 -21.89 3.13
CA ASP A 274 6.58 -22.02 2.73
C ASP A 274 7.31 -20.68 2.70
N PHE A 275 6.65 -19.64 2.15
CA PHE A 275 7.18 -18.27 2.10
C PHE A 275 6.11 -17.23 2.39
N LEU A 276 6.50 -16.21 3.15
CA LEU A 276 5.77 -14.96 3.33
C LEU A 276 6.49 -13.81 2.63
N ILE A 277 5.70 -12.98 1.96
CA ILE A 277 6.18 -11.75 1.33
C ILE A 277 5.79 -10.56 2.20
N GLY A 278 6.78 -9.92 2.79
CA GLY A 278 6.59 -8.68 3.55
C GLY A 278 6.52 -7.47 2.62
N GLN A 279 5.70 -6.51 3.02
CA GLN A 279 5.43 -5.29 2.25
C GLN A 279 5.91 -4.02 2.97
N ASP A 280 6.44 -4.13 4.19
CA ASP A 280 6.78 -3.00 5.06
C ASP A 280 5.58 -2.04 5.26
N ALA A 281 4.53 -2.56 5.87
CA ALA A 281 3.28 -1.83 6.12
C ALA A 281 3.50 -0.56 6.95
N HIS A 282 4.40 -0.59 7.92
CA HIS A 282 4.71 0.57 8.74
C HIS A 282 5.25 1.73 7.89
N THR A 283 6.23 1.48 7.03
CA THR A 283 6.77 2.51 6.12
C THR A 283 5.71 3.01 5.15
N GLN A 284 4.79 2.14 4.68
CA GLN A 284 3.67 2.57 3.84
C GLN A 284 2.71 3.54 4.55
N GLY A 285 2.59 3.46 5.87
CA GLY A 285 1.81 4.42 6.66
C GLY A 285 2.61 5.67 7.03
N PHE A 286 3.86 5.50 7.42
CA PHE A 286 4.73 6.58 7.92
C PHE A 286 5.16 7.57 6.82
N GLN A 287 5.68 7.04 5.73
CA GLN A 287 6.35 7.83 4.70
C GLN A 287 5.42 8.81 3.96
N PRO A 288 4.14 8.49 3.64
CA PRO A 288 3.23 9.44 3.00
C PRO A 288 3.03 10.74 3.79
N VAL A 289 2.89 10.63 5.11
CA VAL A 289 2.72 11.78 6.01
C VAL A 289 3.99 12.65 6.02
N MET A 290 5.17 12.02 6.11
CA MET A 290 6.45 12.72 6.10
C MET A 290 6.71 13.43 4.77
N LEU A 291 6.40 12.81 3.64
CA LEU A 291 6.54 13.42 2.31
C LEU A 291 5.60 14.62 2.14
N LEU A 292 4.36 14.52 2.60
CA LEU A 292 3.43 15.65 2.60
C LEU A 292 3.90 16.77 3.53
N PHE A 293 4.36 16.41 4.73
CA PHE A 293 4.91 17.37 5.68
C PHE A 293 6.10 18.12 5.06
N ASP A 294 7.07 17.41 4.50
CA ASP A 294 8.25 18.03 3.85
C ASP A 294 7.83 18.91 2.67
N ARG A 295 6.84 18.51 1.89
CA ARG A 295 6.31 19.30 0.78
C ARG A 295 5.68 20.60 1.27
N VAL A 296 4.78 20.53 2.24
CA VAL A 296 4.02 21.70 2.71
C VAL A 296 4.88 22.58 3.63
N PHE A 297 5.68 21.94 4.51
CA PHE A 297 6.52 22.66 5.45
C PHE A 297 7.76 23.27 4.82
N SER A 298 8.47 22.55 3.95
CA SER A 298 9.78 22.94 3.42
C SER A 298 9.77 23.23 1.91
N GLY A 299 8.67 22.96 1.22
CA GLY A 299 8.59 23.05 -0.24
C GLY A 299 9.32 21.95 -0.98
N LYS A 300 9.86 20.95 -0.27
CA LYS A 300 10.58 19.84 -0.88
C LYS A 300 9.60 18.92 -1.62
N SER A 301 9.97 18.51 -2.81
CA SER A 301 9.27 17.44 -3.55
C SER A 301 10.10 16.18 -3.50
N PRO A 302 9.47 14.99 -3.53
CA PRO A 302 10.20 13.75 -3.66
C PRO A 302 10.95 13.70 -5.01
N GLU A 303 12.10 13.04 -5.03
CA GLU A 303 12.93 12.90 -6.25
C GLU A 303 12.29 11.95 -7.27
N THR A 304 11.40 11.06 -6.81
CA THR A 304 10.74 10.06 -7.64
C THR A 304 9.22 10.07 -7.44
N ARG A 305 8.48 9.66 -8.48
CA ARG A 305 7.03 9.49 -8.40
C ARG A 305 6.60 8.19 -7.72
N TYR A 306 7.54 7.27 -7.45
CA TYR A 306 7.29 5.99 -6.83
C TYR A 306 8.31 5.76 -5.72
N PHE A 307 7.81 5.69 -4.49
CA PHE A 307 8.58 5.29 -3.32
C PHE A 307 8.22 3.83 -3.02
N TYR A 308 8.97 2.92 -3.62
CA TYR A 308 8.71 1.50 -3.42
C TYR A 308 9.31 0.99 -2.12
N THR A 309 8.50 0.30 -1.34
CA THR A 309 8.95 -0.48 -0.20
C THR A 309 9.54 -1.81 -0.64
N ASP A 310 10.38 -2.41 0.19
CA ASP A 310 11.07 -3.65 -0.12
C ASP A 310 10.11 -4.84 -0.28
N ILE A 311 10.49 -5.78 -1.15
CA ILE A 311 9.88 -7.10 -1.28
C ILE A 311 10.70 -8.03 -0.39
N SER A 312 10.34 -8.15 0.90
CA SER A 312 11.07 -9.02 1.82
C SER A 312 10.53 -10.45 1.75
N ILE A 313 11.42 -11.41 1.47
CA ILE A 313 11.09 -12.83 1.42
C ILE A 313 11.45 -13.47 2.76
N LYS A 314 10.45 -14.05 3.43
CA LYS A 314 10.61 -14.73 4.71
C LYS A 314 10.26 -16.20 4.61
N ASN A 315 11.07 -17.01 5.29
CA ASN A 315 10.81 -18.40 5.56
C ASN A 315 10.94 -18.65 7.09
N LYS A 316 10.71 -19.86 7.56
CA LYS A 316 10.74 -20.17 8.99
C LYS A 316 12.07 -19.95 9.71
N TYR A 317 13.16 -19.65 8.99
CA TYR A 317 14.49 -19.46 9.57
C TYR A 317 14.90 -17.97 9.64
N ASN A 318 14.19 -17.08 8.96
CA ASN A 318 14.54 -15.66 8.89
C ASN A 318 13.38 -14.69 9.15
N VAL A 319 12.27 -15.19 9.69
CA VAL A 319 11.11 -14.38 10.11
C VAL A 319 11.29 -13.84 11.52
#